data_369ffcd8e6de466fb5ce673968f49223
#
_entry.id   369ffcd8e6de466fb5ce673968f49223
#
_cell.length_a   1.000
_cell.length_b   1.000
_cell.length_c   1.000
_cell.angle_alpha   90.00
_cell.angle_beta   90.00
_cell.angle_gamma   90.00
#
_symmetry.space_group_name_H-M   'P 1'
#
loop_
_entity.id
_entity.type
_entity.pdbx_description
1 polymer ?
#
loop_
_entity_poly.entity_id
_entity_poly.type
_entity_poly.pdbx_seq_one_letter_code
_entity_poly.pdbx_strand_id
1 'polypeptide(L)'
;MWGRSFPGWAFALLIVCVPPYLPAQTPSREQFDDLSRRAQAALDSHPDEAIQLYKQALAIRPDWAEGWLYIGGALYQLRRYAEATDALRKGLDLAPIFANGWALQGLSESQLDDADQALADIRKGEQMGLNGNVQFETAVRVRAAQLLIRSSAFDEALAQLQPLTGYPNEAPTVEETMGLCALASAVDIAAIPPGRRAVVDLAGKAAWSFATQHPDAAAAEYRELLAKYPNEPGVHYAYGLFLLETDIKAALAEFRTEVQNNPQHWPSMLAIASIQIRQGTPEKAIESLHAAMKIAPTNYRWLCHLDLGRADLDANNSAGAIAELEAAARQVPANPSVHFFLAEAYRQAGRKADADREKAEFEKEKAQQDPLGVPALHSFGISK
;
A
#
# COMPACT_ATOMS: atom_id res chain seq x y z
N MET A 1 -41.61 -67.55 -72.13
CA MET A 1 -41.98 -67.84 -70.74
C MET A 1 -41.66 -66.64 -69.90
N TRP A 2 -42.66 -66.02 -69.25
CA TRP A 2 -42.63 -65.11 -68.11
C TRP A 2 -41.78 -63.84 -68.25
N GLY A 3 -42.22 -62.62 -68.40
CA GLY A 3 -43.41 -61.96 -67.98
C GLY A 3 -43.30 -61.37 -66.60
N ARG A 4 -42.87 -60.08 -66.39
CA ARG A 4 -43.41 -59.25 -65.35
C ARG A 4 -42.99 -57.77 -65.54
N SER A 5 -43.99 -56.96 -65.76
CA SER A 5 -44.01 -55.52 -65.71
C SER A 5 -43.72 -54.98 -64.33
N PHE A 6 -42.92 -53.95 -64.25
CA PHE A 6 -42.80 -53.09 -63.03
C PHE A 6 -43.51 -51.76 -63.23
N PRO A 7 -44.31 -51.33 -62.27
CA PRO A 7 -45.03 -50.09 -62.34
C PRO A 7 -44.13 -48.89 -61.95
N GLY A 8 -44.39 -47.77 -62.60
CA GLY A 8 -43.66 -46.51 -62.35
C GLY A 8 -43.87 -45.98 -60.99
N TRP A 9 -42.81 -45.50 -60.42
CA TRP A 9 -42.79 -44.70 -59.21
C TRP A 9 -42.73 -43.23 -59.58
N ALA A 10 -43.78 -42.49 -59.21
CA ALA A 10 -43.82 -41.06 -59.25
C ALA A 10 -42.87 -40.50 -58.17
N PHE A 11 -41.86 -39.74 -58.58
CA PHE A 11 -41.07 -38.92 -57.70
C PHE A 11 -41.87 -37.69 -57.25
N ALA A 12 -42.46 -37.72 -56.05
CA ALA A 12 -42.98 -36.55 -55.38
C ALA A 12 -41.79 -35.74 -54.89
N LEU A 13 -41.49 -34.63 -55.53
CA LEU A 13 -40.56 -33.61 -55.02
C LEU A 13 -41.17 -32.97 -53.74
N LEU A 14 -40.70 -33.43 -52.57
CA LEU A 14 -40.91 -32.70 -51.28
C LEU A 14 -40.07 -31.42 -51.33
N ILE A 15 -40.69 -30.31 -51.64
CA ILE A 15 -40.14 -28.99 -51.42
C ILE A 15 -40.11 -28.78 -49.92
N VAL A 16 -38.95 -29.02 -49.28
CA VAL A 16 -38.67 -28.58 -47.91
C VAL A 16 -38.56 -27.07 -47.97
N CYS A 17 -39.63 -26.35 -47.56
CA CYS A 17 -39.55 -24.93 -47.25
C CYS A 17 -38.61 -24.76 -46.05
N VAL A 18 -37.33 -24.52 -46.30
CA VAL A 18 -36.41 -23.98 -45.29
C VAL A 18 -36.84 -22.51 -45.06
N PRO A 19 -37.29 -22.14 -43.87
CA PRO A 19 -37.56 -20.74 -43.61
C PRO A 19 -36.30 -19.93 -43.89
N PRO A 20 -36.42 -18.72 -44.49
CA PRO A 20 -35.25 -17.91 -44.74
C PRO A 20 -34.57 -17.64 -43.40
N TYR A 21 -33.32 -18.07 -43.26
CA TYR A 21 -32.45 -17.70 -42.18
C TYR A 21 -32.31 -16.20 -42.28
N LEU A 22 -33.08 -15.45 -41.48
CA LEU A 22 -32.88 -14.02 -41.33
C LEU A 22 -31.47 -13.87 -40.75
N PRO A 23 -30.54 -13.20 -41.43
CA PRO A 23 -29.22 -12.97 -40.88
C PRO A 23 -29.46 -12.20 -39.58
N ALA A 24 -28.93 -12.71 -38.46
CA ALA A 24 -28.91 -11.98 -37.21
C ALA A 24 -28.34 -10.59 -37.53
N GLN A 25 -29.15 -9.57 -37.34
CA GLN A 25 -28.72 -8.18 -37.59
C GLN A 25 -27.48 -7.96 -36.75
N THR A 26 -26.33 -7.74 -37.38
CA THR A 26 -25.12 -7.32 -36.71
C THR A 26 -25.43 -6.06 -35.94
N PRO A 27 -25.29 -6.03 -34.63
CA PRO A 27 -25.60 -4.86 -33.83
C PRO A 27 -24.84 -3.66 -34.36
N SER A 28 -25.56 -2.54 -34.60
CA SER A 28 -24.96 -1.36 -35.21
C SER A 28 -24.08 -0.60 -34.20
N ARG A 29 -23.16 0.20 -34.74
CA ARG A 29 -22.39 1.15 -33.91
C ARG A 29 -23.31 2.08 -33.10
N GLU A 30 -24.40 2.49 -33.70
CA GLU A 30 -25.41 3.34 -33.05
C GLU A 30 -26.05 2.66 -31.82
N GLN A 31 -26.30 1.36 -31.90
CA GLN A 31 -26.85 0.60 -30.79
C GLN A 31 -25.83 0.48 -29.64
N PHE A 32 -24.56 0.29 -29.93
CA PHE A 32 -23.48 0.32 -28.93
C PHE A 32 -23.39 1.70 -28.26
N ASP A 33 -23.38 2.78 -29.07
CA ASP A 33 -23.26 4.14 -28.58
C ASP A 33 -24.49 4.53 -27.72
N ASP A 34 -25.70 4.08 -28.05
CA ASP A 34 -26.88 4.27 -27.22
C ASP A 34 -26.82 3.52 -25.90
N LEU A 35 -26.47 2.24 -25.93
CA LEU A 35 -26.34 1.39 -24.71
C LEU A 35 -25.26 1.94 -23.76
N SER A 36 -24.09 2.32 -24.27
CA SER A 36 -23.01 2.86 -23.45
C SER A 36 -23.36 4.19 -22.82
N ARG A 37 -24.03 5.10 -23.55
CA ARG A 37 -24.51 6.38 -23.02
C ARG A 37 -25.58 6.19 -21.94
N ARG A 38 -26.55 5.30 -22.14
CA ARG A 38 -27.59 4.98 -21.14
C ARG A 38 -27.00 4.33 -19.90
N ALA A 39 -26.03 3.42 -20.08
CA ALA A 39 -25.31 2.81 -18.99
C ALA A 39 -24.58 3.85 -18.15
N GLN A 40 -23.88 4.77 -18.80
CA GLN A 40 -23.18 5.87 -18.11
C GLN A 40 -24.16 6.76 -17.32
N ALA A 41 -25.32 7.07 -17.88
CA ALA A 41 -26.34 7.88 -17.20
C ALA A 41 -26.95 7.18 -15.97
N ALA A 42 -27.02 5.86 -16.01
CA ALA A 42 -27.58 5.05 -14.91
C ALA A 42 -26.54 4.76 -13.79
N LEU A 43 -25.24 4.94 -14.05
CA LEU A 43 -24.14 4.43 -13.23
C LEU A 43 -24.25 4.83 -11.74
N ASP A 44 -24.53 6.08 -11.46
CA ASP A 44 -24.55 6.60 -10.08
C ASP A 44 -25.88 6.32 -9.35
N SER A 45 -27.01 6.30 -10.08
CA SER A 45 -28.34 6.19 -9.46
C SER A 45 -28.92 4.78 -9.50
N HIS A 46 -28.59 4.00 -10.53
CA HIS A 46 -29.12 2.67 -10.80
C HIS A 46 -28.01 1.71 -11.26
N PRO A 47 -27.02 1.40 -10.40
CA PRO A 47 -25.82 0.66 -10.82
C PRO A 47 -26.12 -0.77 -11.35
N ASP A 48 -27.17 -1.45 -10.87
CA ASP A 48 -27.58 -2.75 -11.43
C ASP A 48 -28.09 -2.62 -12.87
N GLU A 49 -28.85 -1.55 -13.19
CA GLU A 49 -29.27 -1.25 -14.55
C GLU A 49 -28.07 -0.91 -15.44
N ALA A 50 -27.15 -0.09 -14.94
CA ALA A 50 -25.92 0.25 -15.65
C ALA A 50 -25.12 -1.01 -16.02
N ILE A 51 -24.96 -1.96 -15.08
CA ILE A 51 -24.28 -3.24 -15.32
C ILE A 51 -24.95 -4.02 -16.47
N GLN A 52 -26.29 -4.08 -16.51
CA GLN A 52 -27.00 -4.80 -17.57
C GLN A 52 -26.83 -4.12 -18.94
N LEU A 53 -26.88 -2.79 -18.99
CA LEU A 53 -26.65 -2.01 -20.21
C LEU A 53 -25.20 -2.16 -20.72
N TYR A 54 -24.21 -2.09 -19.81
CA TYR A 54 -22.81 -2.34 -20.18
C TYR A 54 -22.59 -3.77 -20.71
N LYS A 55 -23.22 -4.80 -20.10
CA LYS A 55 -23.16 -6.17 -20.61
C LYS A 55 -23.76 -6.29 -22.02
N GLN A 56 -24.86 -5.57 -22.32
CA GLN A 56 -25.43 -5.54 -23.66
C GLN A 56 -24.48 -4.82 -24.66
N ALA A 57 -23.84 -3.73 -24.26
CA ALA A 57 -22.85 -3.05 -25.08
C ALA A 57 -21.62 -3.95 -25.34
N LEU A 58 -21.14 -4.67 -24.32
CA LEU A 58 -20.04 -5.64 -24.45
C LEU A 58 -20.39 -6.86 -25.30
N ALA A 59 -21.66 -7.23 -25.41
CA ALA A 59 -22.09 -8.26 -26.36
C ALA A 59 -21.91 -7.82 -27.83
N ILE A 60 -21.90 -6.49 -28.08
CA ILE A 60 -21.63 -5.88 -29.38
C ILE A 60 -20.12 -5.69 -29.60
N ARG A 61 -19.39 -5.26 -28.55
CA ARG A 61 -17.95 -4.98 -28.58
C ARG A 61 -17.26 -5.65 -27.37
N PRO A 62 -16.92 -6.94 -27.47
CA PRO A 62 -16.33 -7.69 -26.35
C PRO A 62 -14.93 -7.20 -25.92
N ASP A 63 -14.22 -6.52 -26.80
CA ASP A 63 -12.90 -5.91 -26.61
C ASP A 63 -12.93 -4.49 -26.02
N TRP A 64 -14.10 -4.02 -25.61
CA TRP A 64 -14.22 -2.69 -25.00
C TRP A 64 -13.82 -2.74 -23.52
N ALA A 65 -12.54 -2.42 -23.26
CA ALA A 65 -11.93 -2.48 -21.93
C ALA A 65 -12.68 -1.60 -20.90
N GLU A 66 -13.02 -0.35 -21.29
CA GLU A 66 -13.70 0.59 -20.40
C GLU A 66 -15.05 0.07 -19.91
N GLY A 67 -15.77 -0.67 -20.76
CA GLY A 67 -17.05 -1.28 -20.38
C GLY A 67 -16.90 -2.27 -19.22
N TRP A 68 -15.85 -3.09 -19.24
CA TRP A 68 -15.51 -3.97 -18.13
C TRP A 68 -15.11 -3.21 -16.86
N LEU A 69 -14.34 -2.11 -17.00
CA LEU A 69 -13.94 -1.27 -15.86
C LEU A 69 -15.15 -0.57 -15.23
N TYR A 70 -16.10 -0.07 -16.03
CA TYR A 70 -17.35 0.52 -15.52
C TYR A 70 -18.21 -0.52 -14.78
N ILE A 71 -18.31 -1.74 -15.31
CA ILE A 71 -18.99 -2.83 -14.60
C ILE A 71 -18.30 -3.10 -13.25
N GLY A 72 -16.97 -3.18 -13.23
CA GLY A 72 -16.19 -3.36 -12.01
C GLY A 72 -16.46 -2.25 -10.98
N GLY A 73 -16.47 -0.98 -11.41
CA GLY A 73 -16.80 0.16 -10.57
C GLY A 73 -18.21 0.09 -9.98
N ALA A 74 -19.22 -0.24 -10.81
CA ALA A 74 -20.59 -0.42 -10.33
C ALA A 74 -20.72 -1.58 -9.33
N LEU A 75 -20.04 -2.70 -9.58
CA LEU A 75 -20.02 -3.84 -8.68
C LEU A 75 -19.33 -3.52 -7.35
N TYR A 76 -18.26 -2.72 -7.37
CA TYR A 76 -17.61 -2.22 -6.16
C TYR A 76 -18.56 -1.36 -5.32
N GLN A 77 -19.29 -0.42 -5.92
CA GLN A 77 -20.32 0.38 -5.24
C GLN A 77 -21.41 -0.49 -4.60
N LEU A 78 -21.80 -1.57 -5.26
CA LEU A 78 -22.74 -2.57 -4.74
C LEU A 78 -22.13 -3.54 -3.71
N ARG A 79 -20.87 -3.36 -3.34
CA ARG A 79 -20.11 -4.25 -2.44
C ARG A 79 -20.00 -5.69 -2.93
N ARG A 80 -20.14 -5.92 -4.22
CA ARG A 80 -19.98 -7.22 -4.88
C ARG A 80 -18.52 -7.40 -5.31
N TYR A 81 -17.61 -7.41 -4.32
CA TYR A 81 -16.18 -7.25 -4.54
C TYR A 81 -15.55 -8.37 -5.40
N ALA A 82 -15.93 -9.63 -5.21
CA ALA A 82 -15.42 -10.73 -6.02
C ALA A 82 -15.79 -10.56 -7.51
N GLU A 83 -17.03 -10.17 -7.80
CA GLU A 83 -17.45 -9.91 -9.16
C GLU A 83 -16.81 -8.64 -9.75
N ALA A 84 -16.56 -7.64 -8.89
CA ALA A 84 -15.83 -6.43 -9.27
C ALA A 84 -14.41 -6.78 -9.73
N THR A 85 -13.68 -7.59 -8.94
CA THR A 85 -12.33 -8.05 -9.28
C THR A 85 -12.30 -8.80 -10.62
N ASP A 86 -13.28 -9.68 -10.86
CA ASP A 86 -13.36 -10.42 -12.13
C ASP A 86 -13.62 -9.50 -13.34
N ALA A 87 -14.48 -8.51 -13.18
CA ALA A 87 -14.76 -7.53 -14.25
C ALA A 87 -13.56 -6.61 -14.50
N LEU A 88 -12.96 -6.07 -13.44
CA LEU A 88 -11.77 -5.21 -13.53
C LEU A 88 -10.61 -5.93 -14.21
N ARG A 89 -10.34 -7.19 -13.82
CA ARG A 89 -9.29 -8.00 -14.44
C ARG A 89 -9.49 -8.12 -15.94
N LYS A 90 -10.71 -8.41 -16.41
CA LYS A 90 -11.01 -8.48 -17.85
C LYS A 90 -10.73 -7.16 -18.56
N GLY A 91 -11.11 -6.04 -17.97
CA GLY A 91 -10.81 -4.71 -18.53
C GLY A 91 -9.32 -4.43 -18.59
N LEU A 92 -8.58 -4.77 -17.52
CA LEU A 92 -7.13 -4.55 -17.41
C LEU A 92 -6.32 -5.51 -18.28
N ASP A 93 -6.81 -6.73 -18.52
CA ASP A 93 -6.19 -7.66 -19.48
C ASP A 93 -6.29 -7.13 -20.92
N LEU A 94 -7.41 -6.47 -21.27
CA LEU A 94 -7.60 -5.83 -22.57
C LEU A 94 -6.77 -4.54 -22.71
N ALA A 95 -6.70 -3.74 -21.65
CA ALA A 95 -6.00 -2.47 -21.65
C ALA A 95 -5.37 -2.18 -20.28
N PRO A 96 -4.12 -2.60 -20.04
CA PRO A 96 -3.43 -2.45 -18.75
C PRO A 96 -3.00 -1.02 -18.42
N ILE A 97 -3.33 -0.04 -19.26
CA ILE A 97 -2.94 1.38 -19.11
C ILE A 97 -3.86 2.17 -18.18
N PHE A 98 -4.93 1.59 -17.65
CA PHE A 98 -5.89 2.30 -16.79
C PHE A 98 -5.45 2.30 -15.32
N ALA A 99 -4.77 3.36 -14.90
CA ALA A 99 -4.29 3.55 -13.53
C ALA A 99 -5.40 3.35 -12.47
N ASN A 100 -6.54 4.03 -12.66
CA ASN A 100 -7.68 3.92 -11.73
C ASN A 100 -8.30 2.52 -11.71
N GLY A 101 -8.19 1.78 -12.82
CA GLY A 101 -8.64 0.37 -12.89
C GLY A 101 -7.81 -0.50 -11.94
N TRP A 102 -6.49 -0.37 -11.95
CA TRP A 102 -5.60 -1.08 -11.04
C TRP A 102 -5.87 -0.70 -9.57
N ALA A 103 -5.98 0.59 -9.27
CA ALA A 103 -6.29 1.04 -7.92
C ALA A 103 -7.65 0.52 -7.42
N LEU A 104 -8.68 0.52 -8.28
CA LEU A 104 -10.00 0.00 -7.93
C LEU A 104 -10.00 -1.53 -7.78
N GLN A 105 -9.18 -2.25 -8.56
CA GLN A 105 -8.96 -3.67 -8.37
C GLN A 105 -8.37 -3.94 -6.99
N GLY A 106 -7.30 -3.24 -6.61
CA GLY A 106 -6.71 -3.36 -5.29
C GLY A 106 -7.66 -2.98 -4.16
N LEU A 107 -8.49 -1.93 -4.32
CA LEU A 107 -9.55 -1.62 -3.37
C LEU A 107 -10.54 -2.79 -3.20
N SER A 108 -10.91 -3.46 -4.31
CA SER A 108 -11.81 -4.60 -4.28
C SER A 108 -11.19 -5.82 -3.58
N GLU A 109 -9.94 -6.15 -3.91
CA GLU A 109 -9.17 -7.24 -3.30
C GLU A 109 -8.95 -7.03 -1.81
N SER A 110 -8.73 -5.78 -1.39
CA SER A 110 -8.60 -5.42 0.02
C SER A 110 -9.84 -5.74 0.86
N GLN A 111 -11.01 -5.88 0.25
CA GLN A 111 -12.25 -6.31 0.90
C GLN A 111 -12.43 -7.83 0.92
N LEU A 112 -11.56 -8.56 0.19
CA LEU A 112 -11.52 -10.02 0.13
C LEU A 112 -10.38 -10.61 0.96
N ASP A 113 -9.77 -9.81 1.84
CA ASP A 113 -8.62 -10.14 2.69
C ASP A 113 -7.34 -10.54 1.92
N ASP A 114 -7.22 -10.17 0.66
CA ASP A 114 -6.01 -10.34 -0.15
C ASP A 114 -5.15 -9.05 -0.09
N ALA A 115 -4.49 -8.85 1.05
CA ALA A 115 -3.77 -7.62 1.33
C ALA A 115 -2.53 -7.43 0.42
N ASP A 116 -1.82 -8.49 0.11
CA ASP A 116 -0.59 -8.43 -0.69
C ASP A 116 -0.91 -8.07 -2.14
N GLN A 117 -1.91 -8.71 -2.74
CA GLN A 117 -2.35 -8.40 -4.11
C GLN A 117 -2.98 -7.01 -4.17
N ALA A 118 -3.80 -6.65 -3.19
CA ALA A 118 -4.40 -5.31 -3.08
C ALA A 118 -3.33 -4.20 -3.09
N LEU A 119 -2.28 -4.35 -2.27
CA LEU A 119 -1.18 -3.38 -2.24
C LEU A 119 -0.39 -3.35 -3.56
N ALA A 120 -0.17 -4.50 -4.20
CA ALA A 120 0.51 -4.57 -5.49
C ALA A 120 -0.26 -3.81 -6.57
N ASP A 121 -1.57 -4.01 -6.65
CA ASP A 121 -2.41 -3.37 -7.66
C ASP A 121 -2.62 -1.87 -7.37
N ILE A 122 -2.78 -1.48 -6.10
CA ILE A 122 -2.79 -0.05 -5.72
C ILE A 122 -1.49 0.63 -6.15
N ARG A 123 -0.32 0.08 -5.79
CA ARG A 123 0.98 0.63 -6.16
C ARG A 123 1.16 0.75 -7.68
N LYS A 124 0.66 -0.22 -8.43
CA LYS A 124 0.68 -0.18 -9.90
C LYS A 124 -0.16 0.97 -10.43
N GLY A 125 -1.36 1.18 -9.90
CA GLY A 125 -2.19 2.33 -10.24
C GLY A 125 -1.53 3.66 -9.91
N GLU A 126 -0.91 3.77 -8.74
CA GLU A 126 -0.20 4.98 -8.29
C GLU A 126 1.02 5.31 -9.17
N GLN A 127 1.83 4.31 -9.52
CA GLN A 127 2.99 4.49 -10.41
C GLN A 127 2.60 4.97 -11.80
N MET A 128 1.43 4.60 -12.28
CA MET A 128 0.89 5.05 -13.56
C MET A 128 0.28 6.45 -13.50
N GLY A 129 0.08 7.00 -12.30
CA GLY A 129 -0.56 8.27 -12.03
C GLY A 129 -2.09 8.16 -11.96
N LEU A 130 -2.64 8.23 -10.76
CA LEU A 130 -4.08 8.21 -10.54
C LEU A 130 -4.72 9.44 -11.17
N ASN A 131 -5.77 9.20 -11.95
CA ASN A 131 -6.58 10.23 -12.58
C ASN A 131 -7.97 10.19 -11.94
N GLY A 132 -8.27 11.10 -11.04
CA GLY A 132 -9.56 11.06 -10.36
C GLY A 132 -9.83 12.33 -9.58
N ASN A 133 -10.93 12.29 -8.84
CA ASN A 133 -11.18 13.31 -7.85
C ASN A 133 -10.37 12.99 -6.56
N VAL A 134 -10.23 14.00 -5.72
CA VAL A 134 -9.50 13.88 -4.44
C VAL A 134 -10.07 12.77 -3.56
N GLN A 135 -11.39 12.58 -3.57
CA GLN A 135 -12.04 11.53 -2.76
C GLN A 135 -11.63 10.12 -3.17
N PHE A 136 -11.46 9.86 -4.48
CA PHE A 136 -10.96 8.57 -4.95
C PHE A 136 -9.51 8.36 -4.54
N GLU A 137 -8.64 9.36 -4.74
CA GLU A 137 -7.23 9.30 -4.31
C GLU A 137 -7.13 9.08 -2.80
N THR A 138 -7.92 9.81 -2.00
CA THR A 138 -8.00 9.63 -0.55
C THR A 138 -8.40 8.21 -0.18
N ALA A 139 -9.45 7.67 -0.80
CA ALA A 139 -9.90 6.30 -0.54
C ALA A 139 -8.82 5.25 -0.84
N VAL A 140 -8.10 5.39 -1.96
CA VAL A 140 -7.02 4.50 -2.36
C VAL A 140 -5.86 4.56 -1.36
N ARG A 141 -5.35 5.77 -1.07
CA ARG A 141 -4.18 5.96 -0.20
C ARG A 141 -4.46 5.60 1.26
N VAL A 142 -5.61 5.98 1.78
CA VAL A 142 -6.04 5.61 3.14
C VAL A 142 -6.17 4.09 3.25
N ARG A 143 -6.76 3.43 2.24
CA ARG A 143 -6.87 1.96 2.26
C ARG A 143 -5.51 1.28 2.19
N ALA A 144 -4.60 1.75 1.33
CA ALA A 144 -3.22 1.26 1.29
C ALA A 144 -2.52 1.43 2.65
N ALA A 145 -2.64 2.61 3.27
CA ALA A 145 -2.09 2.87 4.59
C ALA A 145 -2.66 1.92 5.67
N GLN A 146 -3.97 1.65 5.67
CA GLN A 146 -4.60 0.71 6.59
C GLN A 146 -4.08 -0.72 6.42
N LEU A 147 -3.86 -1.18 5.19
CA LEU A 147 -3.26 -2.49 4.92
C LEU A 147 -1.82 -2.56 5.42
N LEU A 148 -1.04 -1.50 5.22
CA LEU A 148 0.34 -1.38 5.70
C LEU A 148 0.40 -1.35 7.24
N ILE A 149 -0.52 -0.66 7.90
CA ILE A 149 -0.64 -0.64 9.37
C ILE A 149 -0.83 -2.06 9.93
N ARG A 150 -1.69 -2.86 9.32
CA ARG A 150 -1.94 -4.26 9.73
C ARG A 150 -0.66 -5.11 9.73
N SER A 151 0.27 -4.81 8.83
CA SER A 151 1.59 -5.46 8.76
C SER A 151 2.67 -4.73 9.56
N SER A 152 2.33 -3.69 10.33
CA SER A 152 3.24 -2.83 11.11
C SER A 152 4.17 -1.95 10.27
N ALA A 153 3.84 -1.72 8.98
CA ALA A 153 4.58 -0.85 8.05
C ALA A 153 4.20 0.62 8.24
N PHE A 154 4.39 1.16 9.44
CA PHE A 154 3.87 2.48 9.82
C PHE A 154 4.42 3.63 8.97
N ASP A 155 5.69 3.55 8.58
CA ASP A 155 6.33 4.61 7.80
C ASP A 155 5.89 4.58 6.34
N GLU A 156 5.76 3.37 5.76
CA GLU A 156 5.17 3.22 4.42
C GLU A 156 3.70 3.70 4.43
N ALA A 157 2.96 3.42 5.51
CA ALA A 157 1.61 3.92 5.69
C ALA A 157 1.56 5.45 5.76
N LEU A 158 2.47 6.10 6.51
CA LEU A 158 2.59 7.56 6.53
C LEU A 158 2.96 8.13 5.16
N ALA A 159 3.86 7.47 4.41
CA ALA A 159 4.21 7.87 3.05
C ALA A 159 3.00 7.84 2.11
N GLN A 160 2.08 6.88 2.28
CA GLN A 160 0.81 6.86 1.55
C GLN A 160 -0.10 8.05 1.87
N LEU A 161 -0.08 8.52 3.12
CA LEU A 161 -0.94 9.61 3.58
C LEU A 161 -0.36 11.00 3.29
N GLN A 162 0.96 11.11 3.12
CA GLN A 162 1.66 12.38 2.91
C GLN A 162 1.09 13.25 1.77
N PRO A 163 0.80 12.72 0.56
CA PRO A 163 0.22 13.54 -0.51
C PRO A 163 -1.15 14.14 -0.17
N LEU A 164 -1.89 13.53 0.76
CA LEU A 164 -3.22 13.99 1.17
C LEU A 164 -3.17 15.24 2.06
N THR A 165 -2.02 15.58 2.61
CA THR A 165 -1.84 16.80 3.44
C THR A 165 -2.08 18.10 2.66
N GLY A 166 -2.01 18.05 1.34
CA GLY A 166 -2.40 19.15 0.45
C GLY A 166 -3.91 19.40 0.33
N TYR A 167 -4.74 18.53 0.92
CA TYR A 167 -6.21 18.58 0.82
C TYR A 167 -6.86 18.71 2.21
N PRO A 168 -6.96 19.91 2.80
CA PRO A 168 -7.45 20.09 4.17
C PRO A 168 -8.87 19.55 4.44
N ASN A 169 -9.71 19.46 3.41
CA ASN A 169 -11.05 18.91 3.52
C ASN A 169 -11.08 17.39 3.76
N GLU A 170 -9.98 16.71 3.46
CA GLU A 170 -9.82 15.26 3.66
C GLU A 170 -9.26 14.93 5.06
N ALA A 171 -8.85 15.95 5.85
CA ALA A 171 -8.26 15.76 7.17
C ALA A 171 -9.02 14.76 8.06
N PRO A 172 -10.35 14.84 8.23
CA PRO A 172 -11.06 13.92 9.12
C PRO A 172 -10.95 12.44 8.73
N THR A 173 -10.82 12.16 7.43
CA THR A 173 -10.66 10.79 6.91
C THR A 173 -9.23 10.27 7.11
N VAL A 174 -8.24 11.16 7.06
CA VAL A 174 -6.81 10.83 7.10
C VAL A 174 -6.30 10.77 8.54
N GLU A 175 -6.76 11.67 9.43
CA GLU A 175 -6.28 11.83 10.80
C GLU A 175 -6.34 10.52 11.61
N GLU A 176 -7.46 9.78 11.57
CA GLU A 176 -7.61 8.52 12.32
C GLU A 176 -6.54 7.49 11.89
N THR A 177 -6.26 7.41 10.58
CA THR A 177 -5.22 6.51 10.06
C THR A 177 -3.81 7.00 10.45
N MET A 178 -3.56 8.31 10.39
CA MET A 178 -2.32 8.91 10.89
C MET A 178 -2.10 8.66 12.38
N GLY A 179 -3.18 8.67 13.18
CA GLY A 179 -3.12 8.38 14.61
C GLY A 179 -2.64 6.96 14.90
N LEU A 180 -3.11 5.98 14.15
CA LEU A 180 -2.61 4.61 14.27
C LEU A 180 -1.11 4.51 13.92
N CYS A 181 -0.67 5.21 12.88
CA CYS A 181 0.75 5.27 12.52
C CYS A 181 1.59 5.94 13.62
N ALA A 182 1.15 7.11 14.11
CA ALA A 182 1.86 7.86 15.14
C ALA A 182 2.02 7.05 16.44
N LEU A 183 0.99 6.27 16.80
CA LEU A 183 1.01 5.38 17.97
C LEU A 183 1.71 4.03 17.71
N ALA A 184 2.23 3.77 16.51
CA ALA A 184 2.72 2.47 16.05
C ALA A 184 1.76 1.32 16.40
N SER A 185 0.46 1.53 16.18
CA SER A 185 -0.62 0.64 16.56
C SER A 185 -1.11 -0.19 15.38
N ALA A 186 -0.69 -1.45 15.28
CA ALA A 186 -1.06 -2.38 14.20
C ALA A 186 -2.49 -2.96 14.38
N VAL A 187 -3.46 -2.08 14.60
CA VAL A 187 -4.86 -2.45 14.80
C VAL A 187 -5.65 -2.02 13.57
N ASP A 188 -6.56 -2.89 13.12
CA ASP A 188 -7.53 -2.49 12.09
C ASP A 188 -8.41 -1.33 12.61
N ILE A 189 -8.66 -0.33 11.78
CA ILE A 189 -9.43 0.85 12.15
C ILE A 189 -10.84 0.51 12.63
N ALA A 190 -11.45 -0.54 12.05
CA ALA A 190 -12.75 -1.04 12.48
C ALA A 190 -12.71 -1.77 13.82
N ALA A 191 -11.55 -2.24 14.24
CA ALA A 191 -11.33 -2.97 15.49
C ALA A 191 -10.78 -2.10 16.62
N ILE A 192 -10.64 -0.77 16.43
CA ILE A 192 -10.22 0.14 17.50
C ILE A 192 -11.20 0.06 18.66
N PRO A 193 -10.77 -0.31 19.88
CA PRO A 193 -11.64 -0.34 21.05
C PRO A 193 -12.26 1.05 21.30
N PRO A 194 -13.55 1.14 21.67
CA PRO A 194 -14.22 2.44 21.87
C PRO A 194 -13.49 3.37 22.85
N GLY A 195 -12.89 2.81 23.91
CA GLY A 195 -12.12 3.59 24.89
C GLY A 195 -10.79 4.15 24.34
N ARG A 196 -10.26 3.56 23.25
CA ARG A 196 -9.01 3.98 22.64
C ARG A 196 -9.18 4.93 21.44
N ARG A 197 -10.40 5.07 20.92
CA ARG A 197 -10.65 5.92 19.76
C ARG A 197 -10.21 7.37 19.98
N ALA A 198 -10.54 7.94 21.14
CA ALA A 198 -10.15 9.31 21.49
C ALA A 198 -8.61 9.52 21.56
N VAL A 199 -7.85 8.48 21.91
CA VAL A 199 -6.38 8.49 21.87
C VAL A 199 -5.90 8.55 20.43
N VAL A 200 -6.46 7.69 19.56
CA VAL A 200 -6.11 7.64 18.13
C VAL A 200 -6.47 8.96 17.44
N ASP A 201 -7.68 9.49 17.69
CA ASP A 201 -8.13 10.75 17.09
C ASP A 201 -7.21 11.91 17.48
N LEU A 202 -6.82 12.03 18.76
CA LEU A 202 -5.95 13.10 19.22
C LEU A 202 -4.50 12.93 18.69
N ALA A 203 -4.00 11.70 18.63
CA ALA A 203 -2.69 11.42 18.04
C ALA A 203 -2.69 11.74 16.54
N GLY A 204 -3.79 11.40 15.84
CA GLY A 204 -3.95 11.69 14.42
C GLY A 204 -4.00 13.18 14.12
N LYS A 205 -4.75 13.93 14.94
CA LYS A 205 -4.79 15.39 14.84
C LYS A 205 -3.40 16.00 15.01
N ALA A 206 -2.63 15.58 16.02
CA ALA A 206 -1.27 16.06 16.24
C ALA A 206 -0.33 15.70 15.06
N ALA A 207 -0.43 14.48 14.55
CA ALA A 207 0.34 14.04 13.38
C ALA A 207 -0.04 14.82 12.12
N TRP A 208 -1.32 15.11 11.90
CA TRP A 208 -1.80 15.96 10.82
C TRP A 208 -1.27 17.38 10.92
N SER A 209 -1.37 18.01 12.10
CA SER A 209 -0.84 19.36 12.33
C SER A 209 0.66 19.44 12.05
N PHE A 210 1.42 18.40 12.44
CA PHE A 210 2.84 18.31 12.14
C PHE A 210 3.11 18.15 10.63
N ALA A 211 2.43 17.23 9.97
CA ALA A 211 2.58 16.96 8.54
C ALA A 211 2.18 18.17 7.66
N THR A 212 1.25 19.00 8.13
CA THR A 212 0.79 20.22 7.44
C THR A 212 1.57 21.48 7.86
N GLN A 213 2.73 21.32 8.48
CA GLN A 213 3.65 22.41 8.85
C GLN A 213 3.06 23.40 9.89
N HIS A 214 2.30 22.88 10.85
CA HIS A 214 1.81 23.63 12.00
C HIS A 214 2.45 23.13 13.31
N PRO A 215 3.78 23.32 13.53
CA PRO A 215 4.50 22.69 14.63
C PRO A 215 4.03 23.16 16.02
N ASP A 216 3.58 24.40 16.16
CA ASP A 216 3.06 24.90 17.45
C ASP A 216 1.74 24.22 17.83
N ALA A 217 0.85 24.02 16.87
CA ALA A 217 -0.38 23.28 17.08
C ALA A 217 -0.09 21.82 17.40
N ALA A 218 0.78 21.15 16.62
CA ALA A 218 1.21 19.79 16.88
C ALA A 218 1.80 19.63 18.29
N ALA A 219 2.68 20.55 18.72
CA ALA A 219 3.27 20.53 20.05
C ALA A 219 2.22 20.67 21.17
N ALA A 220 1.19 21.48 20.96
CA ALA A 220 0.09 21.61 21.93
C ALA A 220 -0.75 20.33 21.99
N GLU A 221 -1.08 19.75 20.84
CA GLU A 221 -1.88 18.52 20.73
C GLU A 221 -1.16 17.29 21.29
N TYR A 222 0.16 17.12 21.02
CA TYR A 222 0.96 16.07 21.63
C TYR A 222 1.07 16.21 23.16
N ARG A 223 1.21 17.44 23.68
CA ARG A 223 1.20 17.67 25.12
C ARG A 223 -0.17 17.36 25.73
N GLU A 224 -1.24 17.70 25.05
CA GLU A 224 -2.61 17.33 25.46
C GLU A 224 -2.80 15.82 25.48
N LEU A 225 -2.32 15.10 24.42
CA LEU A 225 -2.35 13.65 24.34
C LEU A 225 -1.64 13.02 25.53
N LEU A 226 -0.41 13.45 25.82
CA LEU A 226 0.38 12.94 26.93
C LEU A 226 -0.27 13.23 28.29
N ALA A 227 -0.83 14.44 28.47
CA ALA A 227 -1.49 14.83 29.72
C ALA A 227 -2.76 14.02 30.01
N LYS A 228 -3.54 13.70 28.97
CA LYS A 228 -4.80 12.94 29.11
C LYS A 228 -4.59 11.42 29.18
N TYR A 229 -3.58 10.91 28.48
CA TYR A 229 -3.38 9.48 28.23
C TYR A 229 -1.94 9.01 28.45
N PRO A 230 -1.29 9.36 29.60
CA PRO A 230 0.13 9.12 29.79
C PRO A 230 0.55 7.63 29.82
N ASN A 231 -0.40 6.72 30.06
CA ASN A 231 -0.11 5.29 30.16
C ASN A 231 -0.66 4.48 28.96
N GLU A 232 -1.24 5.15 27.99
CA GLU A 232 -1.73 4.47 26.79
C GLU A 232 -0.58 4.10 25.85
N PRO A 233 -0.54 2.87 25.33
CA PRO A 233 0.53 2.41 24.46
C PRO A 233 0.71 3.29 23.22
N GLY A 234 1.96 3.67 22.95
CA GLY A 234 2.36 4.47 21.81
C GLY A 234 2.31 5.99 22.01
N VAL A 235 1.75 6.49 23.13
CA VAL A 235 1.61 7.93 23.36
C VAL A 235 2.96 8.61 23.57
N HIS A 236 3.81 8.02 24.40
CA HIS A 236 5.20 8.51 24.58
C HIS A 236 6.02 8.34 23.31
N TYR A 237 5.80 7.29 22.53
CA TYR A 237 6.45 7.09 21.24
C TYR A 237 6.07 8.18 20.25
N ALA A 238 4.77 8.48 20.08
CA ALA A 238 4.29 9.51 19.18
C ALA A 238 4.87 10.91 19.52
N TYR A 239 4.90 11.26 20.79
CA TYR A 239 5.50 12.52 21.22
C TYR A 239 7.02 12.50 21.05
N GLY A 240 7.68 11.39 21.33
CA GLY A 240 9.11 11.20 21.08
C GLY A 240 9.49 11.40 19.62
N LEU A 241 8.70 10.89 18.66
CA LEU A 241 8.91 11.11 17.23
C LEU A 241 8.83 12.61 16.87
N PHE A 242 7.85 13.33 17.39
CA PHE A 242 7.73 14.78 17.20
C PHE A 242 8.96 15.53 17.73
N LEU A 243 9.47 15.14 18.89
CA LEU A 243 10.62 15.77 19.51
C LEU A 243 11.96 15.48 18.82
N LEU A 244 12.06 14.45 17.97
CA LEU A 244 13.32 14.10 17.29
C LEU A 244 13.92 15.25 16.48
N GLU A 245 13.08 16.13 15.95
CA GLU A 245 13.54 17.26 15.14
C GLU A 245 14.01 18.45 15.98
N THR A 246 13.56 18.55 17.24
CA THR A 246 13.80 19.74 18.07
C THR A 246 14.60 19.46 19.33
N ASP A 247 14.41 18.31 19.98
CA ASP A 247 15.06 17.94 21.24
C ASP A 247 15.28 16.41 21.33
N ILE A 248 16.38 15.95 20.77
CA ILE A 248 16.78 14.52 20.79
C ILE A 248 16.88 13.95 22.21
N LYS A 249 17.25 14.79 23.20
CA LYS A 249 17.37 14.34 24.59
C LYS A 249 15.98 14.09 25.20
N ALA A 250 15.05 14.99 24.96
CA ALA A 250 13.66 14.79 25.36
C ALA A 250 13.03 13.61 24.62
N ALA A 251 13.25 13.48 23.30
CA ALA A 251 12.77 12.33 22.51
C ALA A 251 13.25 11.00 23.10
N LEU A 252 14.54 10.90 23.45
CA LEU A 252 15.10 9.69 24.08
C LEU A 252 14.45 9.38 25.43
N ALA A 253 14.11 10.41 26.22
CA ALA A 253 13.43 10.22 27.51
C ALA A 253 12.01 9.66 27.28
N GLU A 254 11.28 10.22 26.29
CA GLU A 254 9.93 9.73 25.95
C GLU A 254 9.95 8.29 25.45
N PHE A 255 10.85 7.92 24.53
CA PHE A 255 10.97 6.54 24.08
C PHE A 255 11.30 5.55 25.21
N ARG A 256 12.15 5.96 26.18
CA ARG A 256 12.43 5.13 27.35
C ARG A 256 11.20 4.96 28.25
N THR A 257 10.41 6.01 28.41
CA THR A 257 9.15 5.93 29.16
C THR A 257 8.17 5.01 28.47
N GLU A 258 8.07 5.06 27.12
CA GLU A 258 7.25 4.10 26.37
C GLU A 258 7.68 2.65 26.62
N VAL A 259 8.98 2.35 26.54
CA VAL A 259 9.48 0.98 26.79
C VAL A 259 9.24 0.56 28.25
N GLN A 260 9.29 1.46 29.23
CA GLN A 260 8.96 1.15 30.62
C GLN A 260 7.47 0.82 30.80
N ASN A 261 6.60 1.60 30.19
CA ASN A 261 5.15 1.39 30.24
C ASN A 261 4.69 0.21 29.38
N ASN A 262 5.33 0.04 28.23
CA ASN A 262 5.02 -0.98 27.25
C ASN A 262 6.29 -1.72 26.77
N PRO A 263 6.75 -2.75 27.52
CA PRO A 263 7.98 -3.50 27.17
C PRO A 263 7.92 -4.26 25.85
N GLN A 264 6.76 -4.34 25.18
CA GLN A 264 6.60 -4.97 23.88
C GLN A 264 6.63 -3.95 22.73
N HIS A 265 6.88 -2.66 23.01
CA HIS A 265 6.90 -1.61 21.99
C HIS A 265 8.26 -1.57 21.28
N TRP A 266 8.48 -2.53 20.36
CA TRP A 266 9.73 -2.65 19.61
C TRP A 266 10.11 -1.40 18.80
N PRO A 267 9.16 -0.56 18.24
CA PRO A 267 9.54 0.67 17.53
C PRO A 267 10.28 1.66 18.43
N SER A 268 9.89 1.80 19.72
CA SER A 268 10.62 2.64 20.66
C SER A 268 12.04 2.14 20.94
N MET A 269 12.24 0.81 20.98
CA MET A 269 13.58 0.24 21.17
C MET A 269 14.46 0.53 19.95
N LEU A 270 13.92 0.46 18.72
CA LEU A 270 14.66 0.88 17.52
C LEU A 270 15.00 2.37 17.55
N ALA A 271 14.05 3.23 17.91
CA ALA A 271 14.29 4.67 18.03
C ALA A 271 15.39 4.99 19.06
N ILE A 272 15.37 4.32 20.22
CA ILE A 272 16.44 4.44 21.23
C ILE A 272 17.78 4.03 20.64
N ALA A 273 17.86 2.87 19.97
CA ALA A 273 19.09 2.37 19.39
C ALA A 273 19.63 3.31 18.29
N SER A 274 18.77 3.80 17.42
CA SER A 274 19.15 4.76 16.38
C SER A 274 19.75 6.04 16.95
N ILE A 275 19.16 6.57 18.04
CA ILE A 275 19.73 7.72 18.76
C ILE A 275 21.09 7.37 19.38
N GLN A 276 21.23 6.20 19.98
CA GLN A 276 22.49 5.74 20.61
C GLN A 276 23.62 5.57 19.59
N ILE A 277 23.33 5.03 18.39
CA ILE A 277 24.29 4.99 17.26
C ILE A 277 24.75 6.40 16.91
N ARG A 278 23.83 7.32 16.70
CA ARG A 278 24.15 8.75 16.38
C ARG A 278 24.96 9.44 17.49
N GLN A 279 24.82 9.03 18.73
CA GLN A 279 25.58 9.54 19.90
C GLN A 279 26.94 8.85 20.09
N GLY A 280 27.32 7.92 19.22
CA GLY A 280 28.57 7.18 19.30
C GLY A 280 28.63 6.21 20.50
N THR A 281 27.50 5.60 20.86
CA THR A 281 27.41 4.60 21.92
C THR A 281 26.86 3.26 21.37
N PRO A 282 27.59 2.65 20.39
CA PRO A 282 27.09 1.47 19.67
C PRO A 282 26.83 0.26 20.58
N GLU A 283 27.58 0.08 21.67
CA GLU A 283 27.38 -1.06 22.59
C GLU A 283 25.98 -1.01 23.24
N LYS A 284 25.48 0.19 23.60
CA LYS A 284 24.13 0.37 24.14
C LYS A 284 23.07 0.14 23.08
N ALA A 285 23.34 0.57 21.85
CA ALA A 285 22.43 0.36 20.73
C ALA A 285 22.26 -1.15 20.45
N ILE A 286 23.34 -1.92 20.44
CA ILE A 286 23.31 -3.37 20.24
C ILE A 286 22.42 -4.07 21.27
N GLU A 287 22.49 -3.67 22.55
CA GLU A 287 21.62 -4.21 23.60
C GLU A 287 20.14 -3.94 23.31
N SER A 288 19.81 -2.69 22.96
CA SER A 288 18.44 -2.28 22.62
C SER A 288 17.92 -3.01 21.39
N LEU A 289 18.76 -3.20 20.36
CA LEU A 289 18.41 -3.89 19.11
C LEU A 289 18.17 -5.39 19.31
N HIS A 290 18.98 -6.04 20.15
CA HIS A 290 18.73 -7.44 20.49
C HIS A 290 17.43 -7.62 21.28
N ALA A 291 17.04 -6.65 22.10
CA ALA A 291 15.73 -6.67 22.75
C ALA A 291 14.60 -6.50 21.73
N ALA A 292 14.71 -5.53 20.83
CA ALA A 292 13.74 -5.31 19.76
C ALA A 292 13.58 -6.52 18.84
N MET A 293 14.70 -7.15 18.44
CA MET A 293 14.73 -8.33 17.56
C MET A 293 13.87 -9.50 18.07
N LYS A 294 13.77 -9.68 19.39
CA LYS A 294 13.00 -10.77 20.01
C LYS A 294 11.50 -10.62 19.83
N ILE A 295 11.03 -9.38 19.74
CA ILE A 295 9.60 -9.04 19.75
C ILE A 295 9.12 -8.42 18.44
N ALA A 296 10.01 -7.89 17.62
CA ALA A 296 9.67 -7.35 16.30
C ALA A 296 9.06 -8.44 15.40
N PRO A 297 8.00 -8.11 14.64
CA PRO A 297 7.46 -9.01 13.62
C PRO A 297 8.54 -9.47 12.65
N THR A 298 8.45 -10.70 12.15
CA THR A 298 9.51 -11.32 11.33
C THR A 298 9.84 -10.49 10.08
N ASN A 299 8.82 -9.92 9.46
CA ASN A 299 8.95 -9.05 8.28
C ASN A 299 9.61 -7.69 8.56
N TYR A 300 9.82 -7.32 9.84
CA TYR A 300 10.50 -6.08 10.25
C TYR A 300 11.84 -6.30 10.94
N ARG A 301 12.27 -7.53 11.12
CA ARG A 301 13.59 -7.84 11.75
C ARG A 301 14.76 -7.33 10.92
N TRP A 302 14.56 -7.12 9.63
CA TRP A 302 15.59 -6.50 8.78
C TRP A 302 16.01 -5.11 9.25
N LEU A 303 15.10 -4.33 9.88
CA LEU A 303 15.45 -3.04 10.51
C LEU A 303 16.41 -3.24 11.67
N CYS A 304 16.16 -4.24 12.53
CA CYS A 304 17.09 -4.56 13.60
C CYS A 304 18.44 -5.03 13.06
N HIS A 305 18.45 -5.87 12.02
CA HIS A 305 19.68 -6.30 11.35
C HIS A 305 20.44 -5.14 10.71
N LEU A 306 19.73 -4.22 10.06
CA LEU A 306 20.34 -3.02 9.48
C LEU A 306 21.01 -2.15 10.55
N ASP A 307 20.31 -1.85 11.64
CA ASP A 307 20.87 -1.02 12.71
C ASP A 307 21.93 -1.74 13.53
N LEU A 308 21.86 -3.08 13.73
CA LEU A 308 22.96 -3.86 14.30
C LEU A 308 24.20 -3.76 13.43
N GLY A 309 24.06 -3.91 12.11
CA GLY A 309 25.19 -3.75 11.19
C GLY A 309 25.81 -2.36 11.24
N ARG A 310 24.99 -1.30 11.38
CA ARG A 310 25.47 0.08 11.56
C ARG A 310 26.21 0.24 12.89
N ALA A 311 25.69 -0.29 13.99
CA ALA A 311 26.33 -0.25 15.29
C ALA A 311 27.67 -1.00 15.28
N ASP A 312 27.73 -2.16 14.63
CA ASP A 312 28.96 -2.94 14.45
C ASP A 312 30.01 -2.20 13.60
N LEU A 313 29.57 -1.47 12.55
CA LEU A 313 30.49 -0.60 11.76
C LEU A 313 31.11 0.49 12.63
N ASP A 314 30.33 1.16 13.48
CA ASP A 314 30.79 2.19 14.38
C ASP A 314 31.72 1.62 15.49
N ALA A 315 31.47 0.37 15.88
CA ALA A 315 32.33 -0.38 16.79
C ALA A 315 33.58 -0.98 16.13
N ASN A 316 33.82 -0.72 14.82
CA ASN A 316 34.87 -1.35 14.02
C ASN A 316 34.83 -2.88 13.96
N ASN A 317 33.65 -3.48 14.15
CA ASN A 317 33.39 -4.91 13.99
C ASN A 317 32.88 -5.23 12.59
N SER A 318 33.75 -5.13 11.57
CA SER A 318 33.34 -5.35 10.19
C SER A 318 32.79 -6.75 9.91
N ALA A 319 33.25 -7.77 10.64
CA ALA A 319 32.73 -9.14 10.48
C ALA A 319 31.29 -9.27 11.00
N GLY A 320 30.98 -8.69 12.16
CA GLY A 320 29.61 -8.61 12.68
C GLY A 320 28.71 -7.81 11.77
N ALA A 321 29.18 -6.62 11.33
CA ALA A 321 28.46 -5.76 10.41
C ALA A 321 28.06 -6.48 9.12
N ILE A 322 28.97 -7.21 8.48
CA ILE A 322 28.69 -7.99 7.28
C ILE A 322 27.61 -9.05 7.56
N ALA A 323 27.74 -9.81 8.66
CA ALA A 323 26.77 -10.87 8.97
C ALA A 323 25.35 -10.33 9.16
N GLU A 324 25.20 -9.22 9.88
CA GLU A 324 23.93 -8.57 10.14
C GLU A 324 23.34 -7.93 8.87
N LEU A 325 24.15 -7.22 8.10
CA LEU A 325 23.69 -6.56 6.87
C LEU A 325 23.35 -7.56 5.76
N GLU A 326 24.08 -8.70 5.66
CA GLU A 326 23.68 -9.78 4.76
C GLU A 326 22.35 -10.41 5.21
N ALA A 327 22.06 -10.48 6.53
CA ALA A 327 20.77 -10.94 7.02
C ALA A 327 19.62 -9.96 6.64
N ALA A 328 19.88 -8.65 6.73
CA ALA A 328 18.96 -7.63 6.22
C ALA A 328 18.73 -7.76 4.71
N ALA A 329 19.79 -7.89 3.92
CA ALA A 329 19.71 -7.99 2.45
C ALA A 329 18.91 -9.21 1.99
N ARG A 330 18.97 -10.33 2.74
CA ARG A 330 18.14 -11.51 2.44
C ARG A 330 16.64 -11.24 2.60
N GLN A 331 16.24 -10.35 3.50
CA GLN A 331 14.83 -10.01 3.74
C GLN A 331 14.35 -8.90 2.80
N VAL A 332 15.19 -7.93 2.52
CA VAL A 332 14.87 -6.74 1.71
C VAL A 332 15.94 -6.49 0.64
N PRO A 333 16.02 -7.36 -0.39
CA PRO A 333 17.12 -7.34 -1.37
C PRO A 333 17.14 -6.09 -2.27
N ALA A 334 16.07 -5.31 -2.31
CA ALA A 334 15.98 -4.07 -3.09
C ALA A 334 16.06 -2.80 -2.21
N ASN A 335 16.58 -2.91 -0.98
CA ASN A 335 16.69 -1.76 -0.10
C ASN A 335 18.07 -1.07 -0.25
N PRO A 336 18.13 0.17 -0.79
CA PRO A 336 19.39 0.86 -1.04
C PRO A 336 20.18 1.12 0.25
N SER A 337 19.55 1.39 1.38
CA SER A 337 20.25 1.63 2.64
C SER A 337 21.04 0.39 3.08
N VAL A 338 20.48 -0.79 2.89
CA VAL A 338 21.17 -2.06 3.23
C VAL A 338 22.42 -2.22 2.37
N HIS A 339 22.31 -2.02 1.04
CA HIS A 339 23.44 -2.09 0.12
C HIS A 339 24.52 -1.04 0.41
N PHE A 340 24.10 0.17 0.79
CA PHE A 340 25.03 1.22 1.19
C PHE A 340 25.89 0.80 2.39
N PHE A 341 25.27 0.36 3.48
CA PHE A 341 26.01 -0.04 4.67
C PHE A 341 26.78 -1.35 4.46
N LEU A 342 26.27 -2.27 3.65
CA LEU A 342 26.97 -3.51 3.32
C LEU A 342 28.25 -3.23 2.48
N ALA A 343 28.17 -2.27 1.54
CA ALA A 343 29.35 -1.81 0.82
C ALA A 343 30.42 -1.22 1.77
N GLU A 344 29.98 -0.42 2.75
CA GLU A 344 30.86 0.16 3.75
C GLU A 344 31.48 -0.92 4.66
N ALA A 345 30.72 -1.94 5.08
CA ALA A 345 31.20 -3.06 5.88
C ALA A 345 32.25 -3.90 5.12
N TYR A 346 32.01 -4.18 3.84
CA TYR A 346 32.99 -4.86 3.00
C TYR A 346 34.26 -4.00 2.77
N ARG A 347 34.09 -2.69 2.60
CA ARG A 347 35.23 -1.76 2.47
C ARG A 347 36.08 -1.76 3.73
N GLN A 348 35.47 -1.69 4.91
CA GLN A 348 36.18 -1.75 6.20
C GLN A 348 36.90 -3.10 6.40
N ALA A 349 36.33 -4.19 5.91
CA ALA A 349 36.91 -5.53 5.94
C ALA A 349 38.01 -5.75 4.86
N GLY A 350 38.30 -4.76 3.99
CA GLY A 350 39.24 -4.88 2.89
C GLY A 350 38.77 -5.72 1.69
N ARG A 351 37.47 -6.07 1.65
CA ARG A 351 36.84 -6.89 0.60
C ARG A 351 36.37 -6.00 -0.56
N LYS A 352 37.32 -5.41 -1.29
CA LYS A 352 37.05 -4.39 -2.32
C LYS A 352 36.04 -4.83 -3.39
N ALA A 353 36.18 -6.05 -3.93
CA ALA A 353 35.30 -6.52 -5.01
C ALA A 353 33.83 -6.66 -4.53
N ASP A 354 33.61 -7.08 -3.28
CA ASP A 354 32.28 -7.16 -2.70
C ASP A 354 31.71 -5.76 -2.43
N ALA A 355 32.52 -4.84 -1.93
CA ALA A 355 32.13 -3.44 -1.73
C ALA A 355 31.71 -2.76 -3.04
N ASP A 356 32.46 -2.97 -4.13
CA ASP A 356 32.16 -2.39 -5.46
C ASP A 356 30.83 -2.97 -6.01
N ARG A 357 30.55 -4.25 -5.77
CA ARG A 357 29.27 -4.89 -6.16
C ARG A 357 28.08 -4.28 -5.40
N GLU A 358 28.16 -4.19 -4.08
CA GLU A 358 27.07 -3.63 -3.27
C GLU A 358 26.84 -2.14 -3.56
N LYS A 359 27.90 -1.40 -3.88
CA LYS A 359 27.77 -0.02 -4.33
C LYS A 359 27.00 0.07 -5.66
N ALA A 360 27.23 -0.83 -6.59
CA ALA A 360 26.49 -0.87 -7.85
C ALA A 360 24.99 -1.17 -7.63
N GLU A 361 24.65 -2.10 -6.73
CA GLU A 361 23.27 -2.36 -6.37
C GLU A 361 22.63 -1.15 -5.66
N PHE A 362 23.33 -0.48 -4.75
CA PHE A 362 22.85 0.77 -4.14
C PHE A 362 22.47 1.82 -5.18
N GLU A 363 23.35 2.09 -6.17
CA GLU A 363 23.08 3.10 -7.20
C GLU A 363 21.91 2.69 -8.10
N LYS A 364 21.79 1.42 -8.42
CA LYS A 364 20.68 0.85 -9.20
C LYS A 364 19.34 1.00 -8.47
N GLU A 365 19.27 0.54 -7.23
CA GLU A 365 18.03 0.56 -6.43
C GLU A 365 17.62 2.00 -6.08
N LYS A 366 18.58 2.87 -5.78
CA LYS A 366 18.34 4.29 -5.57
C LYS A 366 17.72 4.96 -6.81
N ALA A 367 18.22 4.64 -8.00
CA ALA A 367 17.68 5.17 -9.25
C ALA A 367 16.24 4.68 -9.52
N GLN A 368 15.86 3.51 -9.03
CA GLN A 368 14.50 2.96 -9.17
C GLN A 368 13.53 3.54 -8.14
N GLN A 369 14.01 3.89 -6.94
CA GLN A 369 13.18 4.45 -5.87
C GLN A 369 12.93 5.95 -5.98
N ASP A 370 13.73 6.66 -6.78
CA ASP A 370 13.65 8.13 -6.95
C ASP A 370 13.20 8.59 -8.35
N PRO A 371 12.01 8.19 -8.85
CA PRO A 371 11.38 8.88 -9.96
C PRO A 371 10.77 10.23 -9.57
N LEU A 372 10.55 10.50 -8.25
CA LEU A 372 9.83 11.67 -7.75
C LEU A 372 10.51 12.41 -6.59
N GLY A 373 11.74 12.02 -6.20
CA GLY A 373 12.54 12.74 -5.19
C GLY A 373 11.89 12.84 -3.81
N VAL A 374 11.00 11.90 -3.46
CA VAL A 374 10.40 11.85 -2.12
C VAL A 374 11.42 11.23 -1.17
N PRO A 375 11.94 11.97 -0.16
CA PRO A 375 12.83 11.38 0.83
C PRO A 375 12.09 10.24 1.53
N ALA A 376 12.65 9.04 1.50
CA ALA A 376 12.18 7.97 2.36
C ALA A 376 12.30 8.46 3.81
N LEU A 377 11.19 8.60 4.51
CA LEU A 377 11.12 8.99 5.95
C LEU A 377 11.87 8.02 6.88
N HIS A 378 12.38 6.92 6.34
CA HIS A 378 13.20 5.92 7.04
C HIS A 378 14.66 6.25 7.20
N SER A 379 15.12 7.37 6.71
CA SER A 379 16.41 7.83 7.14
C SER A 379 16.29 8.50 8.52
N PHE A 380 16.05 7.74 9.58
CA PHE A 380 16.56 8.14 10.88
C PHE A 380 18.08 8.32 10.74
N GLY A 381 18.50 9.43 10.08
CA GLY A 381 19.88 9.87 10.09
C GLY A 381 20.72 9.69 8.84
N ILE A 382 20.18 9.69 7.60
CA ILE A 382 20.97 9.97 6.40
C ILE A 382 20.69 11.40 5.91
N SER A 383 20.96 12.38 6.70
CA SER A 383 21.45 13.67 6.26
C SER A 383 22.45 14.15 7.28
N LYS A 384 23.72 14.16 6.80
CA LYS A 384 24.98 14.65 7.37
C LYS A 384 25.09 14.81 8.88
#